data_99e044e62e7bb4b71cd7e296c7c082c7
#
_entry.id   99e044e62e7bb4b71cd7e296c7c082c7
#
_cell.length_a   1.000
_cell.length_b   1.000
_cell.length_c   1.000
_cell.angle_alpha   90.00
_cell.angle_beta   90.00
_cell.angle_gamma   90.00
#
_symmetry.space_group_name_H-M   'P 1'
#
loop_
_entity.id
_entity.type
_entity.pdbx_description
1 polymer ?
#
loop_
_entity_poly.entity_id
_entity_poly.type
_entity_poly.pdbx_seq_one_letter_code
_entity_poly.pdbx_strand_id
1 'polypeptide(L)'
;MKKTNIYLFLLLVLGTLGTLSSCSKDDDEIPGGNPVINLSEVGLENSKTAVAGSDLHLEGDIVAEGLIAKIEVEIHQEGDGEYKIEKAWTEGKYIGVRNTTLHEHLDIPADAPAGEYHLHLTVTDQLGNTATAESELTIESADLPVAYQLLFTESAGYAHGNHFHDLADKDGAETVTVSFDAQGSAISGGHLHLDPHGIYKVELKQLDDAGNEVQGKYIESEAVARFHKAFLIGGAFILNSTTTDESGAIFQPRETKYGDGTDVTGASGTGTTGTIFYFTVGHSNEGGKDVTYVLRKFASAETKATVTREQWNLADYATRFAGEDVMKLSFEIHAEEGHDH
;
A
#
# COMPACT_ATOMS: atom_id res chain seq x y z
N MET A 1 -5.89 -17.52 -104.85
CA MET A 1 -5.00 -16.62 -105.62
C MET A 1 -4.37 -15.59 -104.67
N LYS A 2 -3.07 -15.48 -104.75
CA LYS A 2 -2.11 -14.41 -104.32
C LYS A 2 -2.06 -14.13 -102.84
N LYS A 3 -0.99 -14.60 -102.12
CA LYS A 3 0.36 -14.00 -102.01
C LYS A 3 0.31 -12.57 -101.46
N THR A 4 0.99 -12.09 -100.38
CA THR A 4 2.47 -12.19 -100.17
C THR A 4 2.81 -11.38 -98.95
N ASN A 5 3.77 -11.85 -98.14
CA ASN A 5 4.97 -11.23 -97.56
C ASN A 5 4.80 -10.35 -96.29
N ILE A 6 5.28 -10.79 -95.14
CA ILE A 6 6.67 -10.68 -94.67
C ILE A 6 7.24 -9.28 -94.88
N TYR A 7 7.47 -8.58 -93.80
CA TYR A 7 8.74 -7.93 -93.52
C TYR A 7 8.96 -7.71 -92.02
N LEU A 8 9.88 -8.43 -91.51
CA LEU A 8 10.66 -8.23 -90.36
C LEU A 8 11.33 -6.85 -90.39
N PHE A 9 11.04 -6.00 -89.42
CA PHE A 9 11.84 -4.82 -89.12
C PHE A 9 12.32 -4.87 -87.69
N LEU A 10 13.55 -5.38 -87.54
CA LEU A 10 14.38 -5.27 -86.41
C LEU A 10 14.87 -3.82 -86.36
N LEU A 11 14.42 -3.06 -85.40
CA LEU A 11 14.94 -1.73 -85.08
C LEU A 11 15.45 -1.74 -83.65
N LEU A 12 16.77 -1.90 -83.58
CA LEU A 12 17.58 -1.73 -82.40
C LEU A 12 17.54 -0.24 -82.06
N VAL A 13 16.87 0.12 -80.93
CA VAL A 13 17.08 1.40 -80.34
C VAL A 13 17.70 1.20 -78.99
N LEU A 14 18.95 1.50 -78.93
CA LEU A 14 19.72 1.71 -77.71
C LEU A 14 19.20 2.98 -77.04
N GLY A 15 18.58 2.84 -75.87
CA GLY A 15 18.04 3.98 -75.14
C GLY A 15 18.05 3.72 -73.66
N THR A 16 19.15 4.13 -73.01
CA THR A 16 19.31 4.58 -71.65
C THR A 16 18.56 3.80 -70.56
N LEU A 17 19.31 2.97 -69.84
CA LEU A 17 18.97 2.54 -68.48
C LEU A 17 18.85 3.76 -67.58
N GLY A 18 17.61 4.22 -67.38
CA GLY A 18 17.24 5.02 -66.23
C GLY A 18 16.99 4.07 -65.06
N THR A 19 17.96 3.92 -64.21
CA THR A 19 17.74 3.32 -62.88
C THR A 19 16.79 4.23 -62.08
N LEU A 20 15.50 3.96 -62.14
CA LEU A 20 14.57 4.44 -61.11
C LEU A 20 14.96 3.66 -59.84
N SER A 21 15.82 4.25 -59.05
CA SER A 21 15.95 3.90 -57.64
C SER A 21 14.64 4.22 -57.01
N SER A 22 13.73 3.25 -56.95
CA SER A 22 12.60 3.26 -56.04
C SER A 22 13.23 3.21 -54.65
N CYS A 23 13.37 4.36 -54.01
CA CYS A 23 13.38 4.38 -52.58
C CYS A 23 12.02 3.79 -52.17
N SER A 24 11.99 2.50 -51.91
CA SER A 24 11.08 2.01 -50.90
C SER A 24 11.43 2.81 -49.64
N LYS A 25 10.62 3.76 -49.23
CA LYS A 25 10.49 4.06 -47.84
C LYS A 25 10.25 2.67 -47.26
N ASP A 26 11.23 2.14 -46.55
CA ASP A 26 10.93 1.31 -45.42
C ASP A 26 10.03 2.22 -44.57
N ASP A 27 8.73 2.04 -44.70
CA ASP A 27 7.82 2.35 -43.61
C ASP A 27 8.38 1.47 -42.47
N ASP A 28 9.22 2.06 -41.64
CA ASP A 28 9.44 1.53 -40.31
C ASP A 28 8.03 1.37 -39.75
N GLU A 29 7.45 0.19 -39.92
CA GLU A 29 6.34 -0.25 -39.10
C GLU A 29 6.85 -0.11 -37.68
N ILE A 30 6.46 0.97 -37.03
CA ILE A 30 6.64 1.12 -35.59
C ILE A 30 5.90 -0.10 -35.04
N PRO A 31 6.59 -1.04 -34.39
CA PRO A 31 5.92 -2.22 -33.85
C PRO A 31 5.01 -1.78 -32.73
N GLY A 32 3.81 -1.37 -33.05
CA GLY A 32 2.79 -0.96 -32.11
C GLY A 32 1.80 -2.11 -31.93
N GLY A 33 2.18 -3.10 -31.12
CA GLY A 33 1.20 -4.01 -30.54
C GLY A 33 0.32 -3.26 -29.55
N ASN A 34 -0.87 -3.81 -29.28
CA ASN A 34 -1.71 -3.28 -28.20
C ASN A 34 -0.93 -3.31 -26.86
N PRO A 35 -1.16 -2.38 -25.96
CA PRO A 35 -0.66 -2.47 -24.60
C PRO A 35 -0.98 -3.83 -23.97
N VAL A 36 -0.11 -4.28 -23.07
CA VAL A 36 -0.32 -5.49 -22.27
C VAL A 36 -0.45 -5.07 -20.82
N ILE A 37 -1.48 -5.54 -20.15
CA ILE A 37 -1.79 -5.25 -18.75
C ILE A 37 -1.80 -6.58 -18.00
N ASN A 38 -1.02 -6.67 -16.94
CA ASN A 38 -1.08 -7.76 -15.98
C ASN A 38 -1.53 -7.17 -14.63
N LEU A 39 -2.85 -7.12 -14.42
CA LEU A 39 -3.45 -6.65 -13.17
C LEU A 39 -3.19 -7.71 -12.10
N SER A 40 -2.29 -7.42 -11.17
CA SER A 40 -1.81 -8.36 -10.15
C SER A 40 -2.64 -8.31 -8.88
N GLU A 41 -3.14 -7.10 -8.52
CA GLU A 41 -3.85 -6.92 -7.27
C GLU A 41 -5.01 -5.93 -7.42
N VAL A 42 -6.17 -6.32 -6.89
CA VAL A 42 -7.38 -5.51 -6.74
C VAL A 42 -7.88 -5.70 -5.31
N GLY A 43 -7.82 -4.63 -4.50
CA GLY A 43 -7.99 -4.72 -3.05
C GLY A 43 -6.79 -5.35 -2.35
N LEU A 44 -6.64 -5.10 -1.06
CA LEU A 44 -5.53 -5.60 -0.26
C LEU A 44 -5.41 -7.13 -0.36
N GLU A 45 -4.20 -7.64 -0.61
CA GLU A 45 -3.93 -9.07 -0.85
C GLU A 45 -4.78 -9.68 -1.98
N ASN A 46 -5.13 -8.86 -2.99
CA ASN A 46 -6.01 -9.26 -4.09
C ASN A 46 -7.38 -9.80 -3.62
N SER A 47 -7.89 -9.21 -2.53
CA SER A 47 -9.18 -9.60 -1.91
C SER A 47 -10.38 -9.37 -2.83
N LYS A 48 -10.25 -8.45 -3.80
CA LYS A 48 -11.34 -7.97 -4.67
C LYS A 48 -12.49 -7.37 -3.87
N THR A 49 -12.17 -6.78 -2.74
CA THR A 49 -13.12 -6.06 -1.89
C THR A 49 -12.62 -4.65 -1.59
N ALA A 50 -13.55 -3.73 -1.42
CA ALA A 50 -13.33 -2.39 -0.91
C ALA A 50 -14.48 -2.01 0.02
N VAL A 51 -14.27 -1.03 0.91
CA VAL A 51 -15.31 -0.51 1.80
C VAL A 51 -15.67 0.91 1.36
N ALA A 52 -16.96 1.24 1.29
CA ALA A 52 -17.39 2.59 1.00
C ALA A 52 -16.79 3.58 2.02
N GLY A 53 -16.20 4.68 1.54
CA GLY A 53 -15.48 5.64 2.37
C GLY A 53 -14.03 5.27 2.69
N SER A 54 -13.49 4.20 2.09
CA SER A 54 -12.08 3.81 2.17
C SER A 54 -11.40 3.94 0.80
N ASP A 55 -10.18 3.47 0.69
CA ASP A 55 -9.44 3.36 -0.56
C ASP A 55 -9.45 1.92 -1.10
N LEU A 56 -9.28 1.79 -2.41
CA LEU A 56 -9.07 0.53 -3.12
C LEU A 56 -7.65 0.47 -3.64
N HIS A 57 -6.86 -0.48 -3.15
CA HIS A 57 -5.52 -0.76 -3.67
C HIS A 57 -5.59 -1.39 -5.06
N LEU A 58 -4.80 -0.87 -6.00
CA LEU A 58 -4.64 -1.40 -7.35
C LEU A 58 -3.16 -1.55 -7.70
N GLU A 59 -2.77 -2.76 -8.10
CA GLU A 59 -1.43 -3.00 -8.63
C GLU A 59 -1.47 -3.78 -9.94
N GLY A 60 -0.58 -3.41 -10.88
CA GLY A 60 -0.47 -4.11 -12.15
C GLY A 60 0.70 -3.64 -13.00
N ASP A 61 1.29 -4.57 -13.74
CA ASP A 61 2.35 -4.26 -14.69
C ASP A 61 1.76 -3.91 -16.06
N ILE A 62 2.23 -2.81 -16.63
CA ILE A 62 1.80 -2.29 -17.93
C ILE A 62 2.99 -2.20 -18.87
N VAL A 63 2.82 -2.75 -20.08
CA VAL A 63 3.80 -2.66 -21.18
C VAL A 63 3.10 -2.09 -22.39
N ALA A 64 3.58 -0.96 -22.93
CA ALA A 64 3.05 -0.31 -24.12
C ALA A 64 4.18 0.08 -25.07
N GLU A 65 4.37 -0.66 -26.16
CA GLU A 65 5.38 -0.40 -27.19
C GLU A 65 5.30 1.03 -27.76
N GLY A 66 4.08 1.56 -27.90
CA GLY A 66 3.77 2.90 -28.40
C GLY A 66 3.89 4.02 -27.35
N LEU A 67 4.42 3.77 -26.15
CA LEU A 67 4.46 4.65 -24.99
C LEU A 67 3.05 4.93 -24.43
N ILE A 68 2.90 4.87 -23.12
CA ILE A 68 1.62 5.11 -22.45
C ILE A 68 1.19 6.58 -22.64
N ALA A 69 -0.01 6.79 -23.15
CA ALA A 69 -0.63 8.11 -23.30
C ALA A 69 -1.68 8.38 -22.23
N LYS A 70 -2.37 7.32 -21.79
CA LYS A 70 -3.45 7.41 -20.79
C LYS A 70 -3.64 6.07 -20.09
N ILE A 71 -3.91 6.13 -18.80
CA ILE A 71 -4.43 5.01 -18.01
C ILE A 71 -5.77 5.44 -17.44
N GLU A 72 -6.78 4.59 -17.50
CA GLU A 72 -8.13 4.84 -16.96
C GLU A 72 -8.58 3.66 -16.12
N VAL A 73 -9.16 3.94 -14.97
CA VAL A 73 -9.93 3.00 -14.20
C VAL A 73 -11.39 3.42 -14.22
N GLU A 74 -12.25 2.49 -14.54
CA GLU A 74 -13.69 2.60 -14.42
C GLU A 74 -14.18 1.47 -13.54
N ILE A 75 -14.92 1.80 -12.48
CA ILE A 75 -15.60 0.84 -11.62
C ILE A 75 -17.09 1.14 -11.73
N HIS A 76 -17.89 0.20 -12.19
CA HIS A 76 -19.32 0.35 -12.31
C HIS A 76 -20.07 -0.80 -11.64
N GLN A 77 -21.22 -0.48 -11.05
CA GLN A 77 -22.07 -1.45 -10.39
C GLN A 77 -22.60 -2.50 -11.38
N GLU A 78 -22.64 -3.76 -10.95
CA GLU A 78 -23.21 -4.85 -11.75
C GLU A 78 -24.74 -4.69 -11.92
N GLY A 79 -25.26 -5.06 -13.08
CA GLY A 79 -26.69 -5.01 -13.39
C GLY A 79 -27.17 -3.63 -13.83
N ASP A 80 -28.39 -3.23 -13.40
CA ASP A 80 -29.03 -1.98 -13.79
C ASP A 80 -28.58 -0.76 -12.95
N GLY A 81 -27.50 -0.91 -12.12
CA GLY A 81 -26.96 0.15 -11.30
C GLY A 81 -26.29 1.25 -12.14
N GLU A 82 -26.59 2.53 -11.85
CA GLU A 82 -25.98 3.69 -12.54
C GLU A 82 -24.74 4.22 -11.81
N TYR A 83 -24.35 3.64 -10.67
CA TYR A 83 -23.22 4.15 -9.87
C TYR A 83 -21.88 3.80 -10.51
N LYS A 84 -21.00 4.81 -10.59
CA LYS A 84 -19.74 4.72 -11.30
C LYS A 84 -18.64 5.52 -10.59
N ILE A 85 -17.46 4.95 -10.54
CA ILE A 85 -16.24 5.60 -10.07
C ILE A 85 -15.26 5.63 -11.25
N GLU A 86 -14.67 6.78 -11.55
CA GLU A 86 -13.75 6.94 -12.67
C GLU A 86 -12.49 7.68 -12.20
N LYS A 87 -11.33 7.19 -12.64
CA LYS A 87 -10.03 7.84 -12.45
C LYS A 87 -9.22 7.73 -13.72
N ALA A 88 -8.53 8.81 -14.10
CA ALA A 88 -7.66 8.80 -15.27
C ALA A 88 -6.33 9.51 -14.96
N TRP A 89 -5.24 8.93 -15.45
CA TRP A 89 -3.90 9.53 -15.47
C TRP A 89 -3.55 9.85 -16.92
N THR A 90 -3.35 11.14 -17.22
CA THR A 90 -2.96 11.69 -18.53
C THR A 90 -1.63 12.41 -18.47
N GLU A 91 -1.04 12.53 -17.29
CA GLU A 91 0.26 13.15 -17.00
C GLU A 91 0.91 12.46 -15.80
N GLY A 92 2.13 12.82 -15.47
CA GLY A 92 2.85 12.28 -14.31
C GLY A 92 3.66 11.01 -14.62
N LYS A 93 3.99 10.25 -13.57
CA LYS A 93 4.98 9.16 -13.58
C LYS A 93 4.69 8.02 -14.57
N TYR A 94 3.45 7.80 -14.91
CA TYR A 94 3.02 6.69 -15.78
C TYR A 94 2.99 7.05 -17.27
N ILE A 95 3.07 8.33 -17.63
CA ILE A 95 2.83 8.79 -18.99
C ILE A 95 4.13 9.00 -19.76
N GLY A 96 4.16 8.61 -21.04
CA GLY A 96 5.33 8.72 -21.90
C GLY A 96 6.39 7.64 -21.71
N VAL A 97 6.10 6.60 -20.91
CA VAL A 97 6.99 5.46 -20.69
C VAL A 97 6.49 4.21 -21.40
N ARG A 98 7.37 3.22 -21.62
CA ARG A 98 7.01 1.92 -22.24
C ARG A 98 6.52 0.92 -21.22
N ASN A 99 7.14 0.90 -20.05
CA ASN A 99 6.87 -0.05 -18.98
C ASN A 99 6.67 0.72 -17.70
N THR A 100 5.67 0.34 -16.94
CA THR A 100 5.43 0.86 -15.60
C THR A 100 4.72 -0.19 -14.75
N THR A 101 4.91 -0.13 -13.45
CA THR A 101 4.02 -0.78 -12.49
C THR A 101 3.04 0.30 -12.02
N LEU A 102 1.76 0.09 -12.30
CA LEU A 102 0.68 0.87 -11.70
C LEU A 102 0.58 0.43 -10.25
N HIS A 103 0.71 1.36 -9.32
CA HIS A 103 0.50 1.14 -7.90
C HIS A 103 -0.23 2.37 -7.39
N GLU A 104 -1.52 2.22 -7.14
CA GLU A 104 -2.42 3.34 -6.84
C GLU A 104 -3.48 2.96 -5.82
N HIS A 105 -3.92 3.96 -5.11
CA HIS A 105 -5.03 3.93 -4.18
C HIS A 105 -6.16 4.80 -4.73
N LEU A 106 -7.32 4.18 -4.94
CA LEU A 106 -8.50 4.88 -5.43
C LEU A 106 -9.46 5.11 -4.28
N ASP A 107 -9.80 6.37 -4.03
CA ASP A 107 -10.84 6.69 -3.05
C ASP A 107 -12.18 6.07 -3.48
N ILE A 108 -12.77 5.26 -2.63
CA ILE A 108 -14.14 4.77 -2.78
C ILE A 108 -15.05 5.75 -2.03
N PRO A 109 -15.95 6.46 -2.72
CA PRO A 109 -16.84 7.41 -2.06
C PRO A 109 -17.64 6.77 -0.94
N ALA A 110 -17.86 7.51 0.17
CA ALA A 110 -18.60 7.01 1.33
C ALA A 110 -20.08 6.71 1.03
N ASP A 111 -20.60 7.26 -0.05
CA ASP A 111 -21.96 7.03 -0.55
C ASP A 111 -22.03 5.94 -1.63
N ALA A 112 -20.92 5.23 -1.90
CA ALA A 112 -20.91 4.11 -2.83
C ALA A 112 -21.87 3.02 -2.32
N PRO A 113 -22.85 2.59 -3.12
CA PRO A 113 -23.74 1.50 -2.74
C PRO A 113 -22.96 0.20 -2.53
N ALA A 114 -23.27 -0.52 -1.47
CA ALA A 114 -22.73 -1.87 -1.30
C ALA A 114 -23.28 -2.81 -2.38
N GLY A 115 -22.43 -3.71 -2.89
CA GLY A 115 -22.80 -4.66 -3.94
C GLY A 115 -21.62 -5.09 -4.80
N GLU A 116 -21.94 -5.82 -5.87
CA GLU A 116 -20.98 -6.29 -6.85
C GLU A 116 -20.75 -5.24 -7.93
N TYR A 117 -19.47 -5.11 -8.33
CA TYR A 117 -18.99 -4.16 -9.33
C TYR A 117 -18.05 -4.84 -10.31
N HIS A 118 -17.92 -4.25 -11.50
CA HIS A 118 -16.87 -4.57 -12.44
C HIS A 118 -15.85 -3.42 -12.48
N LEU A 119 -14.58 -3.78 -12.38
CA LEU A 119 -13.46 -2.87 -12.56
C LEU A 119 -12.83 -3.09 -13.92
N HIS A 120 -12.66 -2.00 -14.68
CA HIS A 120 -11.96 -1.97 -15.96
C HIS A 120 -10.74 -1.06 -15.85
N LEU A 121 -9.56 -1.62 -16.06
CA LEU A 121 -8.30 -0.88 -16.20
C LEU A 121 -7.95 -0.80 -17.68
N THR A 122 -8.08 0.38 -18.27
CA THR A 122 -7.83 0.62 -19.70
C THR A 122 -6.56 1.45 -19.90
N VAL A 123 -5.67 0.98 -20.75
CA VAL A 123 -4.44 1.67 -21.16
C VAL A 123 -4.51 2.03 -22.63
N THR A 124 -4.23 3.29 -22.94
CA THR A 124 -4.11 3.81 -24.32
C THR A 124 -2.67 4.26 -24.54
N ASP A 125 -2.04 3.84 -25.64
CA ASP A 125 -0.72 4.31 -26.04
C ASP A 125 -0.78 5.57 -26.93
N GLN A 126 0.38 6.18 -27.20
CA GLN A 126 0.47 7.39 -28.06
C GLN A 126 0.15 7.11 -29.53
N LEU A 127 0.09 5.83 -29.97
CA LEU A 127 -0.33 5.43 -31.29
C LEU A 127 -1.85 5.22 -31.38
N GLY A 128 -2.55 5.28 -30.25
CA GLY A 128 -4.00 5.09 -30.16
C GLY A 128 -4.41 3.62 -29.97
N ASN A 129 -3.47 2.69 -29.75
CA ASN A 129 -3.81 1.31 -29.42
C ASN A 129 -4.29 1.25 -27.96
N THR A 130 -5.24 0.36 -27.69
CA THR A 130 -5.84 0.19 -26.36
C THR A 130 -5.82 -1.26 -25.90
N ALA A 131 -5.75 -1.46 -24.60
CA ALA A 131 -6.01 -2.73 -23.94
C ALA A 131 -6.79 -2.47 -22.66
N THR A 132 -7.61 -3.44 -22.24
CA THR A 132 -8.36 -3.40 -20.98
C THR A 132 -8.14 -4.70 -20.22
N ALA A 133 -7.85 -4.58 -18.93
CA ALA A 133 -7.91 -5.68 -17.97
C ALA A 133 -9.15 -5.48 -17.08
N GLU A 134 -9.77 -6.57 -16.68
CA GLU A 134 -11.03 -6.58 -15.94
C GLU A 134 -10.89 -7.37 -14.65
N SER A 135 -11.62 -6.97 -13.62
CA SER A 135 -11.76 -7.70 -12.36
C SER A 135 -13.15 -7.50 -11.79
N GLU A 136 -13.65 -8.53 -11.11
CA GLU A 136 -14.76 -8.40 -10.18
C GLU A 136 -14.29 -7.59 -8.97
N LEU A 137 -15.20 -6.84 -8.36
CA LEU A 137 -14.98 -6.06 -7.14
C LEU A 137 -16.26 -6.04 -6.32
N THR A 138 -16.19 -6.36 -5.03
CA THR A 138 -17.29 -6.17 -4.09
C THR A 138 -17.05 -4.89 -3.29
N ILE A 139 -18.00 -3.95 -3.33
CA ILE A 139 -17.98 -2.80 -2.42
C ILE A 139 -18.89 -3.13 -1.23
N GLU A 140 -18.30 -3.13 -0.04
CA GLU A 140 -19.00 -3.32 1.22
C GLU A 140 -19.49 -1.98 1.78
N SER A 141 -20.58 -1.98 2.56
CA SER A 141 -21.03 -0.76 3.21
C SER A 141 -20.07 -0.32 4.32
N ALA A 142 -19.95 0.98 4.53
CA ALA A 142 -19.17 1.56 5.63
C ALA A 142 -19.72 1.21 7.04
N ASP A 143 -20.81 0.45 7.12
CA ASP A 143 -21.49 0.09 8.37
C ASP A 143 -20.87 -1.11 9.11
N LEU A 144 -19.66 -1.58 8.71
CA LEU A 144 -18.94 -2.55 9.52
C LEU A 144 -18.58 -1.90 10.86
N PRO A 145 -18.96 -2.51 11.98
CA PRO A 145 -18.68 -1.92 13.28
C PRO A 145 -17.16 -1.86 13.50
N VAL A 146 -16.64 -0.66 13.65
CA VAL A 146 -15.24 -0.44 14.04
C VAL A 146 -15.06 -0.96 15.46
N ALA A 147 -14.18 -1.97 15.59
CA ALA A 147 -13.84 -2.54 16.90
C ALA A 147 -12.48 -2.01 17.42
N TYR A 148 -11.56 -1.69 16.50
CA TYR A 148 -10.24 -1.18 16.85
C TYR A 148 -9.81 -0.08 15.90
N GLN A 149 -8.91 0.80 16.38
CA GLN A 149 -8.26 1.82 15.58
C GLN A 149 -6.79 1.95 16.00
N LEU A 150 -5.93 2.23 15.03
CA LEU A 150 -4.57 2.74 15.24
C LEU A 150 -4.50 4.14 14.65
N LEU A 151 -4.20 5.14 15.48
CA LEU A 151 -4.11 6.53 15.11
C LEU A 151 -2.63 6.92 14.99
N PHE A 152 -2.18 7.24 13.80
CA PHE A 152 -0.80 7.65 13.50
C PHE A 152 -0.74 9.17 13.38
N THR A 153 -0.03 9.83 14.28
CA THR A 153 0.19 11.28 14.27
C THR A 153 1.67 11.56 14.21
N GLU A 154 2.13 12.32 13.22
CA GLU A 154 3.54 12.66 13.11
C GLU A 154 4.02 13.44 14.32
N SER A 155 5.21 13.12 14.81
CA SER A 155 5.84 13.70 15.99
C SER A 155 7.19 14.30 15.64
N ALA A 156 7.56 15.38 16.32
CA ALA A 156 8.94 15.84 16.32
C ALA A 156 9.81 14.90 17.18
N GLY A 157 11.13 14.89 16.90
CA GLY A 157 12.10 14.08 17.61
C GLY A 157 13.17 13.55 16.67
N TYR A 158 14.05 12.70 17.19
CA TYR A 158 15.04 11.99 16.38
C TYR A 158 15.29 10.58 16.90
N ALA A 159 15.68 9.68 16.00
CA ALA A 159 16.07 8.32 16.30
C ALA A 159 17.52 8.27 16.77
N HIS A 160 17.83 7.39 17.74
CA HIS A 160 19.20 7.05 18.12
C HIS A 160 19.27 5.62 18.64
N GLY A 161 20.04 4.77 17.96
CA GLY A 161 20.13 3.36 18.30
C GLY A 161 18.79 2.65 18.21
N ASN A 162 18.18 2.30 19.34
CA ASN A 162 16.88 1.60 19.41
C ASN A 162 15.78 2.40 20.10
N HIS A 163 15.91 3.72 20.17
CA HIS A 163 14.95 4.59 20.84
C HIS A 163 14.91 6.01 20.24
N PHE A 164 13.90 6.77 20.65
CA PHE A 164 13.69 8.15 20.25
C PHE A 164 14.04 9.12 21.37
N HIS A 165 14.52 10.30 20.97
CA HIS A 165 14.82 11.44 21.83
C HIS A 165 13.99 12.66 21.42
N ASP A 166 13.81 13.60 22.35
CA ASP A 166 13.21 14.91 22.17
C ASP A 166 11.83 14.86 21.48
N LEU A 167 11.08 13.80 21.80
CA LEU A 167 9.71 13.60 21.27
C LEU A 167 8.81 14.73 21.75
N ALA A 168 8.12 15.38 20.79
CA ALA A 168 7.15 16.44 21.03
C ALA A 168 6.07 16.40 19.96
N ASP A 169 4.92 16.99 20.25
CA ASP A 169 3.87 17.18 19.25
C ASP A 169 4.41 18.07 18.11
N LYS A 170 4.09 17.72 16.88
CA LYS A 170 4.46 18.48 15.69
C LYS A 170 3.29 19.40 15.33
N ASP A 171 3.53 20.71 15.24
CA ASP A 171 2.49 21.68 14.88
C ASP A 171 1.93 21.36 13.48
N GLY A 172 0.60 21.28 13.39
CA GLY A 172 -0.09 21.01 12.13
C GLY A 172 -0.02 19.56 11.65
N ALA A 173 0.47 18.63 12.48
CA ALA A 173 0.46 17.22 12.13
C ALA A 173 -0.97 16.70 12.00
N GLU A 174 -1.25 16.05 10.88
CA GLU A 174 -2.49 15.32 10.67
C GLU A 174 -2.43 13.93 11.29
N THR A 175 -3.59 13.40 11.64
CA THR A 175 -3.71 12.04 12.17
C THR A 175 -4.32 11.15 11.10
N VAL A 176 -3.58 10.15 10.67
CA VAL A 176 -4.10 9.08 9.82
C VAL A 176 -4.60 7.94 10.70
N THR A 177 -5.79 7.43 10.39
CA THR A 177 -6.43 6.37 11.18
C THR A 177 -6.62 5.11 10.36
N VAL A 178 -6.14 4.00 10.88
CA VAL A 178 -6.47 2.67 10.38
C VAL A 178 -7.56 2.09 11.28
N SER A 179 -8.71 1.72 10.71
CA SER A 179 -9.84 1.14 11.44
C SER A 179 -9.98 -0.35 11.11
N PHE A 180 -10.36 -1.15 12.11
CA PHE A 180 -10.43 -2.59 12.01
C PHE A 180 -11.76 -3.12 12.54
N ASP A 181 -12.20 -4.24 11.96
CA ASP A 181 -13.33 -5.02 12.46
C ASP A 181 -12.99 -5.80 13.76
N ALA A 182 -13.95 -6.57 14.26
CA ALA A 182 -13.77 -7.39 15.46
C ALA A 182 -12.78 -8.56 15.25
N GLN A 183 -12.50 -8.94 14.02
CA GLN A 183 -11.54 -9.98 13.63
C GLN A 183 -10.13 -9.41 13.49
N GLY A 184 -9.98 -8.08 13.47
CA GLY A 184 -8.72 -7.36 13.32
C GLY A 184 -8.28 -7.17 11.87
N SER A 185 -9.21 -7.36 10.92
CA SER A 185 -9.01 -7.01 9.52
C SER A 185 -9.24 -5.51 9.31
N ALA A 186 -8.39 -4.86 8.55
CA ALA A 186 -8.57 -3.44 8.25
C ALA A 186 -9.82 -3.24 7.38
N ILE A 187 -10.66 -2.28 7.78
CA ILE A 187 -11.89 -1.89 7.08
C ILE A 187 -11.82 -0.46 6.54
N SER A 188 -10.79 0.29 6.93
CA SER A 188 -10.50 1.64 6.44
C SER A 188 -9.04 2.00 6.74
N GLY A 189 -8.36 2.67 5.82
CA GLY A 189 -6.96 3.10 5.95
C GLY A 189 -5.96 1.95 6.08
N GLY A 190 -6.33 0.74 5.65
CA GLY A 190 -5.52 -0.47 5.79
C GLY A 190 -4.24 -0.48 4.98
N HIS A 191 -4.11 0.40 4.01
CA HIS A 191 -2.89 0.73 3.31
C HIS A 191 -2.41 2.11 3.78
N LEU A 192 -1.48 2.10 4.71
CA LEU A 192 -1.01 3.28 5.41
C LEU A 192 0.25 3.83 4.75
N HIS A 193 0.17 5.03 4.18
CA HIS A 193 1.35 5.75 3.69
C HIS A 193 2.08 6.47 4.81
N LEU A 194 3.38 6.24 4.93
CA LEU A 194 4.24 6.90 5.92
C LEU A 194 5.51 7.44 5.27
N ASP A 195 5.91 8.66 5.65
CA ASP A 195 7.25 9.14 5.34
C ASP A 195 8.29 8.26 6.07
N PRO A 196 9.24 7.63 5.34
CA PRO A 196 10.26 6.78 5.95
C PRO A 196 11.18 7.53 6.93
N HIS A 197 11.25 8.87 6.85
CA HIS A 197 11.97 9.71 7.80
C HIS A 197 11.10 10.21 8.97
N GLY A 198 9.77 9.99 8.87
CA GLY A 198 8.81 10.42 9.89
C GLY A 198 8.92 9.61 11.18
N ILE A 199 8.64 10.26 12.30
CA ILE A 199 8.39 9.63 13.59
C ILE A 199 6.92 9.79 13.90
N TYR A 200 6.23 8.69 14.14
CA TYR A 200 4.79 8.68 14.39
C TYR A 200 4.49 8.26 15.82
N LYS A 201 3.72 9.10 16.53
CA LYS A 201 3.02 8.67 17.74
C LYS A 201 1.84 7.84 17.29
N VAL A 202 1.72 6.63 17.82
CA VAL A 202 0.60 5.74 17.51
C VAL A 202 -0.19 5.44 18.76
N GLU A 203 -1.51 5.62 18.67
CA GLU A 203 -2.44 5.38 19.77
C GLU A 203 -3.43 4.28 19.38
N LEU A 204 -3.46 3.22 20.18
CA LEU A 204 -4.46 2.16 20.04
C LEU A 204 -5.78 2.63 20.67
N LYS A 205 -6.87 2.43 19.94
CA LYS A 205 -8.23 2.45 20.49
C LYS A 205 -8.87 1.09 20.33
N GLN A 206 -9.57 0.65 21.34
CA GLN A 206 -10.51 -0.46 21.29
C GLN A 206 -11.88 0.07 21.67
N LEU A 207 -12.88 -0.21 20.86
CA LEU A 207 -14.25 0.22 21.08
C LEU A 207 -15.11 -0.96 21.56
N ASP A 208 -16.03 -0.70 22.47
CA ASP A 208 -17.10 -1.65 22.81
C ASP A 208 -18.29 -1.48 21.86
N ASP A 209 -19.32 -2.33 22.00
CA ASP A 209 -20.53 -2.30 21.16
C ASP A 209 -21.32 -0.97 21.29
N ALA A 210 -21.02 -0.15 22.28
CA ALA A 210 -21.61 1.18 22.46
C ALA A 210 -20.70 2.31 21.93
N GLY A 211 -19.53 1.97 21.34
CA GLY A 211 -18.57 2.92 20.83
C GLY A 211 -17.66 3.57 21.88
N ASN A 212 -17.64 3.06 23.12
CA ASN A 212 -16.77 3.60 24.17
C ASN A 212 -15.37 3.00 24.07
N GLU A 213 -14.36 3.82 24.35
CA GLU A 213 -12.98 3.38 24.41
C GLU A 213 -12.71 2.50 25.65
N VAL A 214 -12.20 1.28 25.42
CA VAL A 214 -11.96 0.28 26.47
C VAL A 214 -10.53 -0.27 26.52
N GLN A 215 -9.60 0.24 25.67
CA GLN A 215 -8.20 -0.18 25.67
C GLN A 215 -7.47 0.10 26.98
N GLY A 216 -7.96 1.02 27.79
CA GLY A 216 -7.42 1.31 29.14
C GLY A 216 -7.33 0.09 30.06
N LYS A 217 -8.17 -0.94 29.81
CA LYS A 217 -8.14 -2.20 30.58
C LYS A 217 -6.78 -2.92 30.54
N TYR A 218 -5.96 -2.71 29.50
CA TYR A 218 -4.64 -3.34 29.34
C TYR A 218 -3.54 -2.65 30.16
N ILE A 219 -3.81 -1.41 30.56
CA ILE A 219 -2.90 -0.55 31.33
C ILE A 219 -3.59 0.04 32.57
N GLU A 220 -4.67 -0.58 33.07
CA GLU A 220 -5.44 -0.11 34.21
C GLU A 220 -4.58 0.20 35.44
N SER A 221 -3.58 -0.66 35.67
CA SER A 221 -2.59 -0.53 36.73
C SER A 221 -1.30 -1.25 36.35
N GLU A 222 -0.21 -1.04 37.11
CA GLU A 222 1.03 -1.82 36.93
C GLU A 222 0.78 -3.32 37.05
N ALA A 223 -0.11 -3.74 37.97
CA ALA A 223 -0.45 -5.15 38.17
C ALA A 223 -1.05 -5.82 36.94
N VAL A 224 -1.75 -5.06 36.09
CA VAL A 224 -2.32 -5.52 34.81
C VAL A 224 -1.30 -5.35 33.68
N ALA A 225 -0.71 -4.18 33.56
CA ALA A 225 0.23 -3.85 32.48
C ALA A 225 1.46 -4.78 32.43
N ARG A 226 1.92 -5.25 33.60
CA ARG A 226 3.06 -6.18 33.71
C ARG A 226 2.91 -7.49 32.95
N PHE A 227 1.70 -7.83 32.47
CA PHE A 227 1.44 -9.01 31.67
C PHE A 227 1.23 -8.72 30.19
N HIS A 228 1.13 -7.47 29.76
CA HIS A 228 0.79 -7.11 28.39
C HIS A 228 1.94 -6.39 27.67
N LYS A 229 2.21 -6.75 26.42
CA LYS A 229 3.15 -6.02 25.56
C LYS A 229 2.76 -6.15 24.09
N ALA A 230 2.91 -5.06 23.36
CA ALA A 230 2.69 -5.01 21.92
C ALA A 230 3.93 -5.41 21.13
N PHE A 231 3.69 -6.00 19.98
CA PHE A 231 4.64 -6.32 18.91
C PHE A 231 4.09 -5.77 17.60
N LEU A 232 4.96 -5.49 16.65
CA LEU A 232 4.59 -5.22 15.25
C LEU A 232 5.31 -6.27 14.41
N ILE A 233 4.58 -7.30 13.99
CA ILE A 233 5.13 -8.49 13.35
C ILE A 233 4.95 -8.39 11.84
N GLY A 234 5.86 -8.97 11.07
CA GLY A 234 5.84 -8.92 9.60
C GLY A 234 6.76 -7.83 9.06
N GLY A 235 6.59 -7.46 7.78
CA GLY A 235 7.32 -6.41 7.09
C GLY A 235 8.83 -6.64 6.92
N ALA A 236 9.41 -7.67 7.53
CA ALA A 236 10.85 -8.00 7.46
C ALA A 236 11.77 -6.78 7.69
N PHE A 237 11.46 -5.95 8.67
CA PHE A 237 12.17 -4.69 8.91
C PHE A 237 13.66 -4.85 9.19
N ILE A 238 14.47 -4.00 8.57
CA ILE A 238 15.84 -3.70 9.00
C ILE A 238 15.73 -2.81 10.24
N LEU A 239 16.18 -3.31 11.39
CA LEU A 239 16.07 -2.58 12.66
C LEU A 239 17.15 -1.49 12.75
N ASN A 240 16.81 -0.34 13.33
CA ASN A 240 17.74 0.79 13.45
C ASN A 240 19.02 0.43 14.20
N SER A 241 18.93 -0.41 15.23
CA SER A 241 20.08 -0.90 15.98
C SER A 241 21.08 -1.74 15.15
N THR A 242 20.70 -2.16 13.95
CA THR A 242 21.56 -2.91 13.01
C THR A 242 22.14 -2.04 11.89
N THR A 243 21.72 -0.78 11.78
CA THR A 243 22.24 0.22 10.84
C THR A 243 23.32 1.09 11.51
N THR A 244 24.13 1.77 10.71
CA THR A 244 25.18 2.70 11.20
C THR A 244 24.83 4.17 10.96
N ASP A 245 23.74 4.42 10.25
CA ASP A 245 23.27 5.71 9.78
C ASP A 245 21.88 6.10 10.28
N GLU A 246 21.38 5.37 11.29
CA GLU A 246 20.07 5.57 11.91
C GLU A 246 18.89 5.43 10.90
N SER A 247 19.08 4.59 9.88
CA SER A 247 18.15 4.43 8.75
C SER A 247 17.11 3.32 8.92
N GLY A 248 17.13 2.59 10.02
CA GLY A 248 16.28 1.45 10.27
C GLY A 248 15.01 1.75 11.06
N ALA A 249 14.17 0.73 11.21
CA ALA A 249 12.90 0.86 11.92
C ALA A 249 13.07 0.80 13.45
N ILE A 250 12.24 1.57 14.16
CA ILE A 250 12.11 1.56 15.61
C ILE A 250 10.63 1.47 15.98
N PHE A 251 10.32 0.58 16.92
CA PHE A 251 9.01 0.51 17.57
C PHE A 251 9.22 0.65 19.09
N GLN A 252 8.69 1.71 19.68
CA GLN A 252 8.93 2.03 21.07
C GLN A 252 7.66 2.34 21.85
N PRO A 253 7.12 1.41 22.67
CA PRO A 253 6.08 1.69 23.65
C PRO A 253 6.46 2.82 24.61
N ARG A 254 5.52 3.74 24.87
CA ARG A 254 5.80 4.99 25.60
C ARG A 254 4.64 5.49 26.48
N GLU A 255 3.85 4.61 27.04
CA GLU A 255 2.89 5.03 28.07
C GLU A 255 3.63 5.69 29.23
N THR A 256 3.11 6.80 29.74
CA THR A 256 3.69 7.55 30.85
C THR A 256 2.92 7.35 32.16
N LYS A 257 1.65 6.98 32.05
CA LYS A 257 0.74 6.74 33.18
C LYS A 257 -0.02 5.44 33.00
N TYR A 258 -0.30 4.77 34.10
CA TYR A 258 -1.32 3.72 34.15
C TYR A 258 -2.71 4.35 34.34
N GLY A 259 -3.76 3.56 34.12
CA GLY A 259 -5.15 4.01 34.28
C GLY A 259 -5.51 4.45 35.69
N ASP A 260 -4.80 3.96 36.72
CA ASP A 260 -4.93 4.38 38.11
C ASP A 260 -4.20 5.71 38.43
N GLY A 261 -3.57 6.33 37.42
CA GLY A 261 -2.86 7.60 37.50
C GLY A 261 -1.41 7.49 38.00
N THR A 262 -0.94 6.31 38.37
CA THR A 262 0.46 6.11 38.75
C THR A 262 1.41 6.17 37.56
N ASP A 263 2.67 6.56 37.79
CA ASP A 263 3.66 6.67 36.73
C ASP A 263 4.13 5.30 36.25
N VAL A 264 4.26 5.13 34.93
CA VAL A 264 4.90 3.96 34.35
C VAL A 264 6.38 4.01 34.67
N THR A 265 6.85 3.10 35.49
CA THR A 265 8.24 2.96 35.86
C THR A 265 8.95 1.92 35.00
N GLY A 266 10.24 2.11 34.74
CA GLY A 266 11.02 1.19 33.91
C GLY A 266 10.91 1.52 32.42
N ALA A 267 11.23 2.75 32.03
CA ALA A 267 11.25 3.26 30.64
C ALA A 267 12.05 2.38 29.64
N SER A 268 12.74 1.36 30.11
CA SER A 268 13.47 0.39 29.29
C SER A 268 12.61 -0.78 28.77
N GLY A 269 11.30 -0.73 28.91
CA GLY A 269 10.40 -1.65 28.23
C GLY A 269 9.66 -2.68 29.09
N THR A 270 9.96 -2.83 30.38
CA THR A 270 9.24 -3.78 31.25
C THR A 270 7.90 -3.24 31.76
N GLY A 271 7.79 -1.91 31.96
CA GLY A 271 6.56 -1.26 32.43
C GLY A 271 5.57 -0.93 31.34
N THR A 272 6.05 -0.64 30.12
CA THR A 272 5.20 -0.24 28.97
C THR A 272 4.49 -1.42 28.33
N THR A 273 3.31 -1.16 27.79
CA THR A 273 2.48 -2.16 27.10
C THR A 273 2.50 -1.97 25.58
N GLY A 274 2.33 -0.75 25.10
CA GLY A 274 2.28 -0.40 23.67
C GLY A 274 0.89 -0.03 23.19
N THR A 275 -0.02 0.35 24.10
CA THR A 275 -1.26 1.04 23.73
C THR A 275 -0.99 2.46 23.22
N ILE A 276 0.15 3.02 23.62
CA ILE A 276 0.78 4.19 23.01
C ILE A 276 2.22 3.82 22.70
N PHE A 277 2.65 4.04 21.46
CA PHE A 277 4.01 3.79 21.02
C PHE A 277 4.46 4.84 20.01
N TYR A 278 5.76 4.94 19.81
CA TYR A 278 6.34 5.70 18.71
C TYR A 278 6.98 4.74 17.72
N PHE A 279 6.82 5.07 16.44
CA PHE A 279 7.28 4.24 15.36
C PHE A 279 7.93 5.08 14.26
N THR A 280 8.98 4.58 13.65
CA THR A 280 9.51 5.03 12.36
C THR A 280 9.80 3.80 11.51
N VAL A 281 9.48 3.89 10.24
CA VAL A 281 9.84 2.86 9.26
C VAL A 281 11.35 2.87 9.02
N GLY A 282 11.95 4.05 8.91
CA GLY A 282 13.34 4.25 8.52
C GLY A 282 13.56 4.00 7.02
N HIS A 283 14.32 4.85 6.36
CA HIS A 283 14.50 4.81 4.90
C HIS A 283 15.19 3.53 4.36
N SER A 284 15.79 2.72 5.21
CA SER A 284 16.25 1.37 4.81
C SER A 284 15.09 0.38 4.61
N ASN A 285 13.85 0.78 4.86
CA ASN A 285 12.65 -0.06 4.78
C ASN A 285 11.58 0.49 3.84
N GLU A 286 11.94 1.28 2.85
CA GLU A 286 11.02 1.80 1.84
C GLU A 286 10.22 0.68 1.13
N GLY A 287 9.05 1.04 0.60
CA GLY A 287 8.11 0.14 -0.07
C GLY A 287 7.09 -0.49 0.85
N GLY A 288 6.27 -1.40 0.30
CA GLY A 288 5.19 -2.09 0.99
C GLY A 288 5.65 -3.06 2.07
N LYS A 289 4.97 -3.08 3.19
CA LYS A 289 5.25 -3.90 4.37
C LYS A 289 3.94 -4.41 4.98
N ASP A 290 3.63 -5.69 4.78
CA ASP A 290 2.53 -6.34 5.48
C ASP A 290 2.88 -6.54 6.94
N VAL A 291 2.10 -5.96 7.82
CA VAL A 291 2.36 -5.97 9.26
C VAL A 291 1.13 -6.37 10.07
N THR A 292 1.37 -6.91 11.23
CA THR A 292 0.33 -7.17 12.23
C THR A 292 0.74 -6.57 13.57
N TYR A 293 -0.02 -5.60 14.05
CA TYR A 293 0.06 -5.19 15.45
C TYR A 293 -0.53 -6.30 16.32
N VAL A 294 0.25 -6.80 17.26
CA VAL A 294 -0.15 -7.86 18.18
C VAL A 294 -0.06 -7.36 19.61
N LEU A 295 -1.15 -7.39 20.36
CA LEU A 295 -1.11 -7.22 21.80
C LEU A 295 -1.13 -8.59 22.46
N ARG A 296 -0.03 -8.93 23.14
CA ARG A 296 0.16 -10.23 23.80
C ARG A 296 0.04 -10.12 25.30
N LYS A 297 -0.73 -11.05 25.88
CA LYS A 297 -0.77 -11.30 27.32
C LYS A 297 0.16 -12.46 27.63
N PHE A 298 1.20 -12.19 28.39
CA PHE A 298 2.20 -13.19 28.79
C PHE A 298 1.69 -14.10 29.89
N ALA A 299 2.17 -15.34 29.91
CA ALA A 299 1.87 -16.31 30.95
C ALA A 299 2.38 -15.87 32.33
N SER A 300 3.45 -15.07 32.36
CA SER A 300 3.97 -14.45 33.58
C SER A 300 4.63 -13.09 33.33
N ALA A 301 4.73 -12.26 34.34
CA ALA A 301 5.41 -10.98 34.26
C ALA A 301 6.94 -11.15 34.06
N GLU A 302 7.50 -12.25 34.56
CA GLU A 302 8.91 -12.61 34.38
C GLU A 302 9.17 -12.88 32.87
N THR A 303 8.23 -13.54 32.17
CA THR A 303 8.36 -13.77 30.73
C THR A 303 8.33 -12.43 29.98
N LYS A 304 7.41 -11.52 30.28
CA LYS A 304 7.41 -10.17 29.70
C LYS A 304 8.74 -9.44 29.94
N ALA A 305 9.30 -9.53 31.13
CA ALA A 305 10.55 -8.86 31.52
C ALA A 305 11.77 -9.32 30.70
N THR A 306 11.70 -10.48 30.03
CA THR A 306 12.78 -10.98 29.16
C THR A 306 12.75 -10.37 27.75
N VAL A 307 11.66 -9.66 27.36
CA VAL A 307 11.53 -9.07 26.03
C VAL A 307 12.36 -7.81 25.94
N THR A 308 13.38 -7.81 25.10
CA THR A 308 14.20 -6.62 24.85
C THR A 308 13.55 -5.67 23.85
N ARG A 309 14.09 -4.47 23.70
CA ARG A 309 13.55 -3.44 22.79
C ARG A 309 13.61 -3.86 21.32
N GLU A 310 14.64 -4.61 20.92
CA GLU A 310 14.86 -5.04 19.54
C GLU A 310 13.95 -6.22 19.14
N GLN A 311 13.24 -6.80 20.09
CA GLN A 311 12.46 -8.02 19.87
C GLN A 311 10.98 -7.75 19.49
N TRP A 312 10.67 -6.53 19.11
CA TRP A 312 9.30 -6.14 18.74
C TRP A 312 8.83 -6.72 17.38
N ASN A 313 9.77 -7.17 16.53
CA ASN A 313 9.48 -7.72 15.19
C ASN A 313 10.01 -9.16 15.04
N LEU A 314 9.83 -9.99 16.05
CA LEU A 314 10.25 -11.40 15.99
C LEU A 314 9.16 -12.28 15.41
N ALA A 315 9.41 -12.94 14.29
CA ALA A 315 8.47 -13.90 13.68
C ALA A 315 8.13 -15.08 14.62
N ASP A 316 9.05 -15.48 15.50
CA ASP A 316 8.89 -16.57 16.44
C ASP A 316 8.42 -16.12 17.85
N TYR A 317 7.96 -14.87 18.02
CA TYR A 317 7.56 -14.29 19.30
C TYR A 317 6.59 -15.18 20.08
N ALA A 318 5.63 -15.82 19.39
CA ALA A 318 4.59 -16.61 20.03
C ALA A 318 5.12 -17.90 20.66
N THR A 319 6.16 -18.51 20.09
CA THR A 319 6.83 -19.69 20.63
C THR A 319 7.91 -19.33 21.65
N ARG A 320 8.54 -18.18 21.48
CA ARG A 320 9.61 -17.69 22.36
C ARG A 320 9.08 -17.17 23.70
N PHE A 321 7.96 -16.48 23.66
CA PHE A 321 7.37 -15.84 24.83
C PHE A 321 5.99 -16.47 25.13
N ALA A 322 5.92 -17.35 26.09
CA ALA A 322 4.68 -18.03 26.47
C ALA A 322 3.57 -17.03 26.84
N GLY A 323 2.36 -17.24 26.31
CA GLY A 323 1.20 -16.37 26.49
C GLY A 323 0.16 -16.53 25.39
N GLU A 324 -0.79 -15.63 25.34
CA GLU A 324 -1.86 -15.58 24.34
C GLU A 324 -1.92 -14.21 23.65
N ASP A 325 -2.27 -14.19 22.39
CA ASP A 325 -2.51 -12.94 21.66
C ASP A 325 -3.95 -12.50 21.92
N VAL A 326 -4.11 -11.38 22.61
CA VAL A 326 -5.44 -10.83 22.95
C VAL A 326 -5.98 -9.89 21.88
N MET A 327 -5.12 -9.51 20.94
CA MET A 327 -5.47 -8.66 19.78
C MET A 327 -4.46 -8.90 18.67
N LYS A 328 -4.95 -8.90 17.42
CA LYS A 328 -4.15 -8.88 16.18
C LYS A 328 -4.83 -7.94 15.21
N LEU A 329 -4.12 -6.96 14.71
CA LEU A 329 -4.61 -5.98 13.74
C LEU A 329 -3.66 -6.00 12.55
N SER A 330 -4.16 -6.43 11.38
CA SER A 330 -3.37 -6.60 10.16
C SER A 330 -3.63 -5.47 9.18
N PHE A 331 -2.54 -4.86 8.67
CA PHE A 331 -2.58 -3.76 7.72
C PHE A 331 -1.24 -3.71 6.95
N GLU A 332 -1.21 -2.89 5.90
CA GLU A 332 0.00 -2.62 5.14
C GLU A 332 0.56 -1.23 5.48
N ILE A 333 1.88 -1.12 5.59
CA ILE A 333 2.60 0.15 5.62
C ILE A 333 3.32 0.31 4.30
N HIS A 334 3.05 1.39 3.58
CA HIS A 334 3.80 1.80 2.41
C HIS A 334 4.67 3.00 2.77
N ALA A 335 5.99 2.78 2.81
CA ALA A 335 6.96 3.83 3.13
C ALA A 335 7.54 4.42 1.85
N GLU A 336 7.23 5.68 1.56
CA GLU A 336 7.66 6.37 0.35
C GLU A 336 7.94 7.86 0.64
N GLU A 337 9.05 8.40 0.11
CA GLU A 337 9.35 9.83 0.21
C GLU A 337 8.40 10.65 -0.66
N GLY A 338 7.88 11.76 -0.14
CA GLY A 338 7.24 12.80 -0.92
C GLY A 338 5.75 12.61 -1.22
N HIS A 339 5.02 11.79 -0.47
CA HIS A 339 3.56 11.87 -0.44
C HIS A 339 3.12 13.09 0.37
N ASP A 340 2.83 14.20 -0.32
CA ASP A 340 2.01 15.29 0.23
C ASP A 340 0.54 14.80 0.28
N HIS A 341 -0.03 14.73 1.47
CA HIS A 341 -1.44 14.40 1.72
C HIS A 341 -2.37 15.56 1.38
#